data_f07eed82a2b522f4f56e4a4753e1f16a
#
_entry.id   f07eed82a2b522f4f56e4a4753e1f16a
#
_cell.length_a   1.000
_cell.length_b   1.000
_cell.length_c   1.000
_cell.angle_alpha   90.00
_cell.angle_beta   90.00
_cell.angle_gamma   90.00
#
_symmetry.space_group_name_H-M   'P 1'
#
loop_
_entity.id
_entity.type
_entity.pdbx_description
1 polymer ?
#
loop_
_entity_poly.entity_id
_entity_poly.type
_entity_poly.pdbx_seq_one_letter_code
_entity_poly.pdbx_strand_id
1 'polypeptide(L)'
;MNKDELMIRKALNYTAIAHASVKNEDGSIGQKRKGTEIPYIVHPFEVWQILKENGCSPTVQIAGLLHDCLEDAGITGEQIEKEFNKEIRELVESESEDKMHHLAEKDSWKTRKQATIDELKNASKETLMVCNADKLSNLRSISYDLATIGEKLWERFNASKEDIKWYYSSIADALSPLSDMPMQQELCSLIEEVFK
;
A
#
# COMPACT_ATOMS: atom_id res chain seq x y z
N MET A 1 26.89 2.73 -9.93
CA MET A 1 25.44 2.59 -9.81
C MET A 1 24.89 2.29 -11.20
N ASN A 2 24.18 1.18 -11.38
CA ASN A 2 23.59 0.84 -12.67
C ASN A 2 22.30 1.66 -12.92
N LYS A 3 21.69 1.51 -14.13
CA LYS A 3 20.50 2.27 -14.51
C LYS A 3 19.32 2.03 -13.57
N ASP A 4 19.10 0.80 -13.16
CA ASP A 4 17.97 0.42 -12.31
C ASP A 4 18.14 0.99 -10.89
N GLU A 5 19.34 0.91 -10.32
CA GLU A 5 19.66 1.54 -9.04
C GLU A 5 19.45 3.06 -9.06
N LEU A 6 19.77 3.72 -10.18
CA LEU A 6 19.52 5.16 -10.36
C LEU A 6 18.02 5.47 -10.39
N MET A 7 17.23 4.64 -11.09
CA MET A 7 15.76 4.81 -11.16
C MET A 7 15.09 4.55 -9.82
N ILE A 8 15.50 3.52 -9.09
CA ILE A 8 15.01 3.25 -7.72
C ILE A 8 15.36 4.43 -6.80
N ARG A 9 16.59 4.94 -6.86
CA ARG A 9 16.99 6.12 -6.06
C ARG A 9 16.15 7.35 -6.42
N LYS A 10 15.85 7.55 -7.71
CA LYS A 10 14.96 8.62 -8.17
C LYS A 10 13.56 8.45 -7.57
N ALA A 11 12.98 7.25 -7.60
CA ALA A 11 11.67 6.96 -7.05
C ALA A 11 11.63 7.18 -5.53
N LEU A 12 12.65 6.75 -4.78
CA LEU A 12 12.79 7.03 -3.35
C LEU A 12 12.75 8.53 -3.04
N ASN A 13 13.53 9.33 -3.78
CA ASN A 13 13.54 10.77 -3.58
C ASN A 13 12.19 11.40 -3.97
N TYR A 14 11.60 10.95 -5.07
CA TYR A 14 10.32 11.46 -5.58
C TYR A 14 9.19 11.24 -4.58
N THR A 15 9.00 10.01 -4.12
CA THR A 15 7.95 9.68 -3.14
C THR A 15 8.19 10.40 -1.79
N ALA A 16 9.44 10.50 -1.34
CA ALA A 16 9.76 11.22 -0.09
C ALA A 16 9.37 12.70 -0.17
N ILE A 17 9.66 13.37 -1.29
CA ILE A 17 9.28 14.78 -1.51
C ILE A 17 7.76 14.90 -1.64
N ALA A 18 7.10 14.01 -2.39
CA ALA A 18 5.67 14.04 -2.60
C ALA A 18 4.90 13.98 -1.27
N HIS A 19 5.12 12.96 -0.45
CA HIS A 19 4.46 12.82 0.85
C HIS A 19 4.86 13.87 1.89
N ALA A 20 6.12 14.37 1.85
CA ALA A 20 6.55 15.47 2.70
C ALA A 20 5.91 16.82 2.34
N SER A 21 5.38 16.97 1.13
CA SER A 21 4.78 18.21 0.61
C SER A 21 3.25 18.24 0.74
N VAL A 22 2.62 17.17 1.20
CA VAL A 22 1.16 17.08 1.39
C VAL A 22 0.72 18.15 2.39
N LYS A 23 -0.31 18.91 2.02
CA LYS A 23 -0.96 19.90 2.90
C LYS A 23 -2.18 19.25 3.55
N ASN A 24 -2.16 19.16 4.88
CA ASN A 24 -3.26 18.62 5.66
C ASN A 24 -4.36 19.68 5.89
N GLU A 25 -5.57 19.24 6.23
CA GLU A 25 -6.71 20.11 6.50
C GLU A 25 -6.47 21.09 7.67
N ASP A 26 -5.68 20.71 8.65
CA ASP A 26 -5.28 21.54 9.80
C ASP A 26 -4.18 22.57 9.46
N GLY A 27 -3.73 22.63 8.20
CA GLY A 27 -2.70 23.53 7.71
C GLY A 27 -1.27 23.03 7.93
N SER A 28 -1.07 21.91 8.57
CA SER A 28 0.25 21.29 8.70
C SER A 28 0.74 20.75 7.35
N ILE A 29 2.05 20.57 7.22
CA ILE A 29 2.70 20.03 6.01
C ILE A 29 3.36 18.69 6.36
N GLY A 30 3.24 17.74 5.45
CA GLY A 30 3.77 16.39 5.56
C GLY A 30 2.73 15.39 6.02
N GLN A 31 2.62 14.31 5.26
CA GLN A 31 1.70 13.21 5.58
C GLN A 31 2.28 12.33 6.70
N LYS A 32 1.41 11.86 7.57
CA LYS A 32 1.73 10.90 8.64
C LYS A 32 0.90 9.63 8.52
N ARG A 33 1.39 8.55 9.08
CA ARG A 33 0.60 7.31 9.25
C ARG A 33 -0.59 7.57 10.15
N LYS A 34 -1.76 7.05 9.78
CA LYS A 34 -3.06 7.32 10.44
C LYS A 34 -2.99 7.08 11.95
N GLY A 35 -3.31 8.12 12.72
CA GLY A 35 -3.32 8.06 14.18
C GLY A 35 -1.95 7.98 14.86
N THR A 36 -0.87 8.37 14.16
CA THR A 36 0.50 8.38 14.68
C THR A 36 1.24 9.68 14.32
N GLU A 37 2.44 9.85 14.87
CA GLU A 37 3.40 10.91 14.49
C GLU A 37 4.43 10.42 13.45
N ILE A 38 4.32 9.17 12.99
CA ILE A 38 5.28 8.56 12.07
C ILE A 38 5.11 9.17 10.66
N PRO A 39 6.17 9.70 10.03
CA PRO A 39 6.11 10.19 8.65
C PRO A 39 5.66 9.08 7.68
N TYR A 40 4.79 9.43 6.74
CA TYR A 40 4.18 8.46 5.82
C TYR A 40 5.19 7.69 4.97
N ILE A 41 6.32 8.31 4.63
CA ILE A 41 7.37 7.72 3.80
C ILE A 41 7.90 6.37 4.33
N VAL A 42 7.74 6.10 5.63
CA VAL A 42 8.14 4.81 6.23
C VAL A 42 7.42 3.65 5.55
N HIS A 43 6.13 3.83 5.19
CA HIS A 43 5.33 2.81 4.53
C HIS A 43 5.80 2.49 3.09
N PRO A 44 5.87 3.43 2.14
CA PRO A 44 6.39 3.13 0.81
C PRO A 44 7.83 2.59 0.82
N PHE A 45 8.64 3.01 1.78
CA PHE A 45 9.99 2.49 1.95
C PHE A 45 9.96 1.00 2.37
N GLU A 46 9.11 0.63 3.32
CA GLU A 46 8.95 -0.77 3.74
C GLU A 46 8.37 -1.63 2.60
N VAL A 47 7.37 -1.12 1.85
CA VAL A 47 6.83 -1.79 0.65
C VAL A 47 7.95 -2.09 -0.35
N TRP A 48 8.79 -1.11 -0.66
CA TRP A 48 9.96 -1.30 -1.52
C TRP A 48 10.93 -2.36 -0.96
N GLN A 49 11.21 -2.33 0.33
CA GLN A 49 12.10 -3.30 0.97
C GLN A 49 11.55 -4.71 0.85
N ILE A 50 10.27 -4.92 1.11
CA ILE A 50 9.60 -6.21 0.95
C ILE A 50 9.74 -6.71 -0.50
N LEU A 51 9.44 -5.87 -1.49
CA LEU A 51 9.56 -6.24 -2.90
C LEU A 51 11.00 -6.59 -3.29
N LYS A 52 11.96 -5.82 -2.82
CA LYS A 52 13.39 -6.06 -3.07
C LYS A 52 13.85 -7.39 -2.46
N GLU A 53 13.50 -7.67 -1.22
CA GLU A 53 13.86 -8.91 -0.51
C GLU A 53 13.21 -10.15 -1.15
N ASN A 54 12.07 -9.99 -1.81
CA ASN A 54 11.39 -11.04 -2.57
C ASN A 54 11.83 -11.13 -4.05
N GLY A 55 12.91 -10.44 -4.43
CA GLY A 55 13.51 -10.54 -5.77
C GLY A 55 12.66 -9.96 -6.90
N CYS A 56 11.72 -9.04 -6.60
CA CYS A 56 10.89 -8.39 -7.60
C CYS A 56 11.72 -7.51 -8.54
N SER A 57 11.26 -7.35 -9.79
CA SER A 57 11.94 -6.52 -10.78
C SER A 57 12.06 -5.06 -10.36
N PRO A 58 13.03 -4.30 -10.90
CA PRO A 58 13.15 -2.86 -10.63
C PRO A 58 11.87 -2.07 -10.91
N THR A 59 11.12 -2.42 -11.97
CA THR A 59 9.82 -1.81 -12.30
C THR A 59 8.82 -1.98 -11.15
N VAL A 60 8.66 -3.20 -10.63
CA VAL A 60 7.77 -3.51 -9.51
C VAL A 60 8.21 -2.80 -8.22
N GLN A 61 9.52 -2.78 -7.94
CA GLN A 61 10.09 -2.05 -6.80
C GLN A 61 9.79 -0.55 -6.87
N ILE A 62 9.90 0.07 -8.06
CA ILE A 62 9.59 1.49 -8.28
C ILE A 62 8.10 1.74 -8.13
N ALA A 63 7.25 0.88 -8.67
CA ALA A 63 5.80 0.98 -8.50
C ALA A 63 5.41 0.90 -7.01
N GLY A 64 6.00 -0.01 -6.24
CA GLY A 64 5.79 -0.09 -4.80
C GLY A 64 6.22 1.17 -4.03
N LEU A 65 7.26 1.89 -4.48
CA LEU A 65 7.61 3.19 -3.92
C LEU A 65 6.58 4.27 -4.22
N LEU A 66 5.92 4.21 -5.37
CA LEU A 66 5.05 5.26 -5.90
C LEU A 66 3.56 4.99 -5.70
N HIS A 67 3.16 3.79 -5.21
CA HIS A 67 1.78 3.29 -5.24
C HIS A 67 0.76 4.28 -4.64
N ASP A 68 1.09 4.92 -3.53
CA ASP A 68 0.21 5.89 -2.84
C ASP A 68 0.35 7.34 -3.35
N CYS A 69 1.27 7.62 -4.28
CA CYS A 69 1.50 8.99 -4.75
C CYS A 69 0.29 9.57 -5.49
N LEU A 70 -0.46 8.74 -6.24
CA LEU A 70 -1.68 9.17 -6.94
C LEU A 70 -2.77 9.54 -5.95
N GLU A 71 -3.00 8.68 -4.96
CA GLU A 71 -4.12 8.83 -4.04
C GLU A 71 -3.89 9.91 -2.98
N ASP A 72 -2.69 9.97 -2.46
CA ASP A 72 -2.42 10.68 -1.21
C ASP A 72 -1.53 11.92 -1.38
N ALA A 73 -0.73 11.99 -2.44
CA ALA A 73 0.23 13.09 -2.62
C ALA A 73 -0.12 14.04 -3.78
N GLY A 74 -1.29 13.86 -4.42
CA GLY A 74 -1.77 14.72 -5.50
C GLY A 74 -0.93 14.65 -6.78
N ILE A 75 -0.16 13.58 -6.97
CA ILE A 75 0.61 13.31 -8.19
C ILE A 75 -0.33 12.72 -9.24
N THR A 76 -0.13 13.06 -10.52
CA THR A 76 -0.93 12.49 -11.61
C THR A 76 -0.20 11.36 -12.34
N GLY A 77 -0.95 10.49 -13.02
CA GLY A 77 -0.38 9.43 -13.85
C GLY A 77 0.56 9.97 -14.93
N GLU A 78 0.20 11.11 -15.56
CA GLU A 78 1.06 11.77 -16.56
C GLU A 78 2.38 12.26 -15.96
N GLN A 79 2.39 12.72 -14.71
CA GLN A 79 3.62 13.10 -14.01
C GLN A 79 4.50 11.87 -13.77
N ILE A 80 3.91 10.74 -13.34
CA ILE A 80 4.65 9.48 -13.17
C ILE A 80 5.21 9.00 -14.51
N GLU A 81 4.41 9.01 -15.59
CA GLU A 81 4.89 8.62 -16.93
C GLU A 81 6.06 9.49 -17.40
N LYS A 82 5.96 10.79 -17.24
CA LYS A 82 7.00 11.74 -17.63
C LYS A 82 8.30 11.54 -16.85
N GLU A 83 8.21 11.29 -15.55
CA GLU A 83 9.38 11.13 -14.69
C GLU A 83 10.01 9.74 -14.79
N PHE A 84 9.23 8.73 -15.06
CA PHE A 84 9.67 7.35 -15.10
C PHE A 84 9.40 6.71 -16.47
N ASN A 85 8.24 6.12 -16.68
CA ASN A 85 7.76 5.63 -17.98
C ASN A 85 6.30 5.17 -17.88
N LYS A 86 5.72 4.76 -19.04
CA LYS A 86 4.35 4.29 -19.15
C LYS A 86 4.10 3.01 -18.34
N GLU A 87 5.01 2.05 -18.36
CA GLU A 87 4.87 0.77 -17.65
C GLU A 87 4.72 0.97 -16.12
N ILE A 88 5.56 1.83 -15.55
CA ILE A 88 5.49 2.18 -14.13
C ILE A 88 4.18 2.92 -13.82
N ARG A 89 3.75 3.87 -14.68
CA ARG A 89 2.46 4.54 -14.52
C ARG A 89 1.30 3.54 -14.47
N GLU A 90 1.22 2.66 -15.47
CA GLU A 90 0.13 1.69 -15.57
C GLU A 90 0.08 0.76 -14.33
N LEU A 91 1.24 0.36 -13.81
CA LEU A 91 1.32 -0.47 -12.63
C LEU A 91 0.90 0.29 -11.36
N VAL A 92 1.27 1.55 -11.21
CA VAL A 92 0.84 2.40 -10.09
C VAL A 92 -0.67 2.67 -10.17
N GLU A 93 -1.20 2.96 -11.37
CA GLU A 93 -2.63 3.17 -11.58
C GLU A 93 -3.47 1.91 -11.24
N SER A 94 -2.93 0.71 -11.47
CA SER A 94 -3.61 -0.55 -11.14
C SER A 94 -3.72 -0.84 -9.64
N GLU A 95 -2.99 -0.10 -8.79
CA GLU A 95 -3.08 -0.17 -7.32
C GLU A 95 -3.99 0.91 -6.73
N SER A 96 -4.40 1.91 -7.54
CA SER A 96 -5.20 3.04 -7.06
C SER A 96 -6.67 2.67 -6.90
N GLU A 97 -7.22 2.88 -5.71
CA GLU A 97 -8.63 2.62 -5.37
C GLU A 97 -9.52 3.82 -5.76
N ASP A 98 -10.67 3.57 -6.40
CA ASP A 98 -11.72 4.60 -6.53
C ASP A 98 -12.28 4.95 -5.15
N LYS A 99 -11.92 6.11 -4.63
CA LYS A 99 -12.35 6.59 -3.30
C LYS A 99 -13.85 6.89 -3.18
N MET A 100 -14.63 6.78 -4.27
CA MET A 100 -16.09 7.01 -4.27
C MET A 100 -16.48 8.27 -3.47
N HIS A 101 -15.83 9.40 -3.76
CA HIS A 101 -15.99 10.66 -3.01
C HIS A 101 -17.42 11.19 -2.86
N HIS A 102 -18.37 10.65 -3.62
CA HIS A 102 -19.80 10.99 -3.51
C HIS A 102 -20.51 10.29 -2.34
N LEU A 103 -19.86 9.35 -1.66
CA LEU A 103 -20.36 8.63 -0.49
C LEU A 103 -19.51 8.94 0.75
N ALA A 104 -20.12 8.85 1.94
CA ALA A 104 -19.35 8.92 3.16
C ALA A 104 -18.36 7.74 3.23
N GLU A 105 -17.13 8.00 3.69
CA GLU A 105 -16.05 7.00 3.71
C GLU A 105 -16.46 5.69 4.42
N LYS A 106 -17.18 5.80 5.53
CA LYS A 106 -17.67 4.65 6.29
C LYS A 106 -18.71 3.84 5.51
N ASP A 107 -19.58 4.49 4.75
CA ASP A 107 -20.67 3.83 4.02
C ASP A 107 -20.16 3.16 2.73
N SER A 108 -19.07 3.67 2.15
CA SER A 108 -18.44 3.13 0.94
C SER A 108 -17.37 2.08 1.22
N TRP A 109 -16.88 1.95 2.46
CA TRP A 109 -15.71 1.16 2.80
C TRP A 109 -15.79 -0.29 2.29
N LYS A 110 -16.87 -1.01 2.63
CA LYS A 110 -17.02 -2.41 2.25
C LYS A 110 -17.16 -2.61 0.74
N THR A 111 -17.88 -1.71 0.07
CA THR A 111 -18.05 -1.72 -1.40
C THR A 111 -16.71 -1.51 -2.09
N ARG A 112 -15.91 -0.52 -1.66
CA ARG A 112 -14.58 -0.25 -2.20
C ARG A 112 -13.65 -1.45 -1.99
N LYS A 113 -13.62 -2.02 -0.78
CA LYS A 113 -12.79 -3.19 -0.48
C LYS A 113 -13.20 -4.43 -1.28
N GLN A 114 -14.49 -4.62 -1.54
CA GLN A 114 -14.96 -5.69 -2.42
C GLN A 114 -14.51 -5.45 -3.88
N ALA A 115 -14.57 -4.21 -4.38
CA ALA A 115 -14.09 -3.87 -5.72
C ALA A 115 -12.59 -4.19 -5.87
N THR A 116 -11.77 -3.77 -4.91
CA THR A 116 -10.33 -4.13 -4.89
C THR A 116 -10.10 -5.64 -4.94
N ILE A 117 -10.84 -6.43 -4.13
CA ILE A 117 -10.73 -7.90 -4.14
C ILE A 117 -11.10 -8.47 -5.52
N ASP A 118 -12.15 -7.94 -6.16
CA ASP A 118 -12.61 -8.43 -7.47
C ASP A 118 -11.65 -8.05 -8.60
N GLU A 119 -11.02 -6.88 -8.56
CA GLU A 119 -9.99 -6.44 -9.49
C GLU A 119 -8.74 -7.33 -9.42
N LEU A 120 -8.31 -7.71 -8.22
CA LEU A 120 -7.14 -8.58 -8.04
C LEU A 120 -7.29 -9.96 -8.68
N LYS A 121 -8.50 -10.48 -8.85
CA LYS A 121 -8.73 -11.78 -9.50
C LYS A 121 -8.25 -11.83 -10.96
N ASN A 122 -8.15 -10.68 -11.61
CA ASN A 122 -7.73 -10.55 -13.01
C ASN A 122 -6.46 -9.70 -13.16
N ALA A 123 -5.82 -9.33 -12.06
CA ALA A 123 -4.64 -8.48 -12.06
C ALA A 123 -3.39 -9.21 -12.58
N SER A 124 -2.42 -8.44 -13.07
CA SER A 124 -1.11 -8.97 -13.44
C SER A 124 -0.35 -9.50 -12.21
N LYS A 125 0.63 -10.37 -12.45
CA LYS A 125 1.48 -10.86 -11.35
C LYS A 125 2.23 -9.70 -10.67
N GLU A 126 2.63 -8.70 -11.43
CA GLU A 126 3.31 -7.50 -10.96
C GLU A 126 2.41 -6.69 -10.04
N THR A 127 1.14 -6.48 -10.41
CA THR A 127 0.11 -5.84 -9.57
C THR A 127 -0.08 -6.63 -8.27
N LEU A 128 -0.28 -7.95 -8.36
CA LEU A 128 -0.40 -8.79 -7.16
C LEU A 128 0.81 -8.68 -6.22
N MET A 129 2.03 -8.54 -6.76
CA MET A 129 3.24 -8.35 -5.95
C MET A 129 3.24 -7.02 -5.20
N VAL A 130 2.86 -5.91 -5.85
CA VAL A 130 2.78 -4.59 -5.21
C VAL A 130 1.70 -4.60 -4.13
N CYS A 131 0.50 -5.10 -4.45
CA CYS A 131 -0.58 -5.25 -3.49
C CYS A 131 -0.17 -6.08 -2.27
N ASN A 132 0.49 -7.24 -2.48
CA ASN A 132 0.97 -8.07 -1.38
C ASN A 132 1.90 -7.30 -0.44
N ALA A 133 2.89 -6.62 -1.00
CA ALA A 133 3.88 -5.87 -0.22
C ALA A 133 3.22 -4.70 0.56
N ASP A 134 2.25 -3.99 -0.05
CA ASP A 134 1.45 -2.96 0.62
C ASP A 134 0.68 -3.56 1.80
N LYS A 135 -0.08 -4.64 1.56
CA LYS A 135 -0.91 -5.23 2.62
C LYS A 135 -0.07 -5.84 3.73
N LEU A 136 1.08 -6.43 3.39
CA LEU A 136 2.04 -6.94 4.40
C LEU A 136 2.62 -5.80 5.26
N SER A 137 3.07 -4.69 4.66
CA SER A 137 3.56 -3.53 5.39
C SER A 137 2.49 -2.94 6.31
N ASN A 138 1.26 -2.80 5.81
CA ASN A 138 0.14 -2.33 6.62
C ASN A 138 -0.18 -3.28 7.79
N LEU A 139 -0.16 -4.60 7.56
CA LEU A 139 -0.46 -5.57 8.60
C LEU A 139 0.67 -5.67 9.65
N ARG A 140 1.94 -5.50 9.25
CA ARG A 140 3.06 -5.36 10.19
C ARG A 140 2.88 -4.15 11.11
N SER A 141 2.44 -3.01 10.56
CA SER A 141 2.11 -1.83 11.37
C SER A 141 0.97 -2.10 12.34
N ILE A 142 -0.09 -2.80 11.91
CA ILE A 142 -1.21 -3.22 12.77
C ILE A 142 -0.72 -4.15 13.89
N SER A 143 0.10 -5.14 13.57
CA SER A 143 0.67 -6.08 14.56
C SER A 143 1.51 -5.35 15.60
N TYR A 144 2.38 -4.43 15.17
CA TYR A 144 3.18 -3.60 16.07
C TYR A 144 2.32 -2.73 16.99
N ASP A 145 1.32 -2.06 16.45
CA ASP A 145 0.42 -1.20 17.22
C ASP A 145 -0.43 -2.04 18.18
N LEU A 146 -0.91 -3.21 17.77
CA LEU A 146 -1.65 -4.14 18.65
C LEU A 146 -0.80 -4.56 19.85
N ALA A 147 0.47 -4.88 19.63
CA ALA A 147 1.40 -5.21 20.70
C ALA A 147 1.71 -4.02 21.64
N THR A 148 1.60 -2.79 21.15
CA THR A 148 1.99 -1.57 21.87
C THR A 148 0.82 -0.94 22.63
N ILE A 149 -0.36 -0.82 22.00
CA ILE A 149 -1.53 -0.14 22.55
C ILE A 149 -2.75 -1.06 22.75
N GLY A 150 -2.63 -2.32 22.38
CA GLY A 150 -3.70 -3.32 22.53
C GLY A 150 -4.92 -3.03 21.65
N GLU A 151 -6.08 -3.53 22.08
CA GLU A 151 -7.35 -3.44 21.34
C GLU A 151 -7.82 -1.99 21.03
N LYS A 152 -7.26 -0.98 21.70
CA LYS A 152 -7.52 0.44 21.35
C LYS A 152 -7.10 0.81 19.93
N LEU A 153 -6.21 0.03 19.31
CA LEU A 153 -5.84 0.17 17.92
C LEU A 153 -7.06 0.25 17.00
N TRP A 154 -8.06 -0.58 17.23
CA TRP A 154 -9.22 -0.70 16.33
C TRP A 154 -10.09 0.57 16.28
N GLU A 155 -10.01 1.44 17.29
CA GLU A 155 -10.70 2.76 17.29
C GLU A 155 -10.16 3.72 16.19
N ARG A 156 -8.98 3.45 15.63
CA ARG A 156 -8.40 4.26 14.54
C ARG A 156 -9.01 3.95 13.16
N PHE A 157 -9.75 2.84 13.04
CA PHE A 157 -10.30 2.39 11.77
C PHE A 157 -11.77 2.77 11.63
N ASN A 158 -12.20 2.95 10.37
CA ASN A 158 -13.60 3.22 10.03
C ASN A 158 -14.43 1.94 9.84
N ALA A 159 -13.84 0.76 10.11
CA ALA A 159 -14.45 -0.55 10.00
C ALA A 159 -14.20 -1.36 11.28
N SER A 160 -15.05 -2.35 11.55
CA SER A 160 -14.87 -3.26 12.68
C SER A 160 -13.64 -4.16 12.51
N LYS A 161 -13.14 -4.73 13.62
CA LYS A 161 -12.06 -5.73 13.58
C LYS A 161 -12.43 -6.91 12.67
N GLU A 162 -13.68 -7.34 12.70
CA GLU A 162 -14.22 -8.43 11.89
C GLU A 162 -14.24 -8.09 10.40
N ASP A 163 -14.62 -6.87 10.03
CA ASP A 163 -14.60 -6.41 8.65
C ASP A 163 -13.16 -6.28 8.13
N ILE A 164 -12.24 -5.80 8.96
CA ILE A 164 -10.81 -5.72 8.62
C ILE A 164 -10.23 -7.13 8.44
N LYS A 165 -10.54 -8.07 9.33
CA LYS A 165 -10.18 -9.49 9.20
C LYS A 165 -10.69 -10.07 7.89
N TRP A 166 -11.98 -9.86 7.59
CA TRP A 166 -12.59 -10.30 6.33
C TRP A 166 -11.82 -9.78 5.12
N TYR A 167 -11.49 -8.47 5.12
CA TYR A 167 -10.76 -7.86 4.01
C TYR A 167 -9.38 -8.48 3.83
N TYR A 168 -8.56 -8.57 4.89
CA TYR A 168 -7.22 -9.16 4.79
C TYR A 168 -7.24 -10.63 4.38
N SER A 169 -8.20 -11.42 4.90
CA SER A 169 -8.35 -12.82 4.51
C SER A 169 -8.74 -12.94 3.02
N SER A 170 -9.67 -12.12 2.54
CA SER A 170 -10.08 -12.12 1.14
C SER A 170 -8.97 -11.65 0.19
N ILE A 171 -8.14 -10.68 0.61
CA ILE A 171 -6.96 -10.27 -0.12
C ILE A 171 -5.94 -11.42 -0.18
N ALA A 172 -5.66 -12.09 0.93
CA ALA A 172 -4.74 -13.23 0.95
C ALA A 172 -5.17 -14.36 0.00
N ASP A 173 -6.48 -14.63 -0.07
CA ASP A 173 -7.06 -15.60 -1.02
C ASP A 173 -6.87 -15.14 -2.48
N ALA A 174 -7.12 -13.85 -2.79
CA ALA A 174 -6.90 -13.29 -4.12
C ALA A 174 -5.42 -13.31 -4.53
N LEU A 175 -4.51 -13.20 -3.56
CA LEU A 175 -3.06 -13.25 -3.75
C LEU A 175 -2.51 -14.68 -3.78
N SER A 176 -3.36 -15.72 -3.75
CA SER A 176 -2.93 -17.15 -3.82
C SER A 176 -2.02 -17.51 -5.00
N PRO A 177 -2.05 -16.81 -6.17
CA PRO A 177 -1.04 -17.03 -7.22
C PRO A 177 0.41 -16.75 -6.80
N LEU A 178 0.62 -16.08 -5.66
CA LEU A 178 1.94 -15.77 -5.08
C LEU A 178 2.28 -16.69 -3.89
N SER A 179 1.57 -17.81 -3.68
CA SER A 179 1.69 -18.67 -2.48
C SER A 179 3.09 -19.26 -2.25
N ASP A 180 3.94 -19.31 -3.27
CA ASP A 180 5.34 -19.70 -3.20
C ASP A 180 6.29 -18.57 -2.77
N MET A 181 5.82 -17.33 -2.73
CA MET A 181 6.63 -16.18 -2.34
C MET A 181 6.64 -15.99 -0.81
N PRO A 182 7.83 -15.72 -0.21
CA PRO A 182 7.95 -15.50 1.23
C PRO A 182 7.02 -14.42 1.77
N MET A 183 6.84 -13.30 1.04
CA MET A 183 5.96 -12.20 1.46
C MET A 183 4.49 -12.64 1.56
N GLN A 184 4.00 -13.55 0.70
CA GLN A 184 2.63 -14.06 0.80
C GLN A 184 2.48 -15.03 1.98
N GLN A 185 3.47 -15.86 2.22
CA GLN A 185 3.46 -16.77 3.37
C GLN A 185 3.48 -15.99 4.69
N GLU A 186 4.28 -14.92 4.76
CA GLU A 186 4.31 -14.03 5.91
C GLU A 186 2.97 -13.31 6.11
N LEU A 187 2.35 -12.78 5.03
CA LEU A 187 1.04 -12.14 5.10
C LEU A 187 -0.01 -13.10 5.70
N CYS A 188 -0.09 -14.33 5.20
CA CYS A 188 -1.03 -15.33 5.73
C CYS A 188 -0.79 -15.63 7.21
N SER A 189 0.48 -15.85 7.60
CA SER A 189 0.84 -16.12 9.00
C SER A 189 0.49 -14.95 9.93
N LEU A 190 0.74 -13.72 9.47
CA LEU A 190 0.49 -12.53 10.26
C LEU A 190 -1.02 -12.23 10.40
N ILE A 191 -1.85 -12.57 9.40
CA ILE A 191 -3.32 -12.52 9.51
C ILE A 191 -3.79 -13.43 10.65
N GLU A 192 -3.29 -14.67 10.70
CA GLU A 192 -3.64 -15.60 11.77
C GLU A 192 -3.22 -15.10 13.16
N GLU A 193 -2.11 -14.38 13.24
CA GLU A 193 -1.60 -13.82 14.50
C GLU A 193 -2.42 -12.61 14.97
N VAL A 194 -2.66 -11.65 14.10
CA VAL A 194 -3.31 -10.37 14.44
C VAL A 194 -4.80 -10.54 14.76
N PHE A 195 -5.47 -11.48 14.12
CA PHE A 195 -6.92 -11.67 14.24
C PHE A 195 -7.33 -12.94 15.04
N LYS A 196 -6.46 -13.33 15.95
CA LYS A 196 -6.80 -14.38 16.94
C LYS A 196 -7.98 -13.99 17.84
#